data_45450deac7a1549861b08a4740d10244
#
_entry.id   45450deac7a1549861b08a4740d10244
#
_cell.length_a   1.000
_cell.length_b   1.000
_cell.length_c   1.000
_cell.angle_alpha   90.00
_cell.angle_beta   90.00
_cell.angle_gamma   90.00
#
_symmetry.space_group_name_H-M   'P 1'
#
loop_
_entity.id
_entity.type
_entity.pdbx_description
1 polymer ?
#
loop_
_entity_poly.entity_id
_entity_poly.type
_entity_poly.pdbx_seq_one_letter_code
_entity_poly.pdbx_strand_id
1 'polypeptide(L)'
;LWEAVRDRRVVRFDYRGAGSENVRARTVEPWGVVSRNGRWYIAGFDRDRDAPRVFRLSRITGQVAVLGRAGAFEVPEGVDLRDMVGFPDDSTDERVAVVRVRRGTCEGLRQLARAVREADGGWDEAELTFSDPERLAGWMASLGSDVEVVEPPDAREAVIRRLKGAMAS
;
A
#
# COMPACT_ATOMS: atom_id res chain seq x y z
N LEU A 1 9.36 18.23 3.98
CA LEU A 1 8.62 16.98 4.02
C LEU A 1 8.51 16.42 5.44
N TRP A 2 9.62 16.30 6.18
CA TRP A 2 9.63 15.84 7.58
C TRP A 2 8.71 16.66 8.49
N GLU A 3 8.74 17.98 8.34
CA GLU A 3 7.81 18.88 9.06
C GLU A 3 6.35 18.60 8.70
N ALA A 4 6.06 18.31 7.44
CA ALA A 4 4.70 18.00 7.00
C ALA A 4 4.18 16.68 7.62
N VAL A 5 5.05 15.66 7.74
CA VAL A 5 4.70 14.41 8.44
C VAL A 5 4.46 14.67 9.93
N ARG A 6 5.39 15.34 10.60
CA ARG A 6 5.30 15.65 12.03
C ARG A 6 4.05 16.48 12.36
N ASP A 7 3.78 17.50 11.56
CA ASP A 7 2.70 18.45 11.80
C ASP A 7 1.37 18.01 11.16
N ARG A 8 1.33 16.81 10.55
CA ARG A 8 0.15 16.26 9.84
C ARG A 8 -0.42 17.24 8.83
N ARG A 9 0.43 17.73 7.95
CA ARG A 9 0.07 18.65 6.87
C ARG A 9 0.10 17.94 5.53
N VAL A 10 -0.91 18.20 4.71
CA VAL A 10 -1.01 17.68 3.35
C VAL A 10 0.14 18.22 2.50
N VAL A 11 0.69 17.39 1.63
CA VAL A 11 1.74 17.79 0.67
C VAL A 11 1.27 17.60 -0.75
N ARG A 12 1.78 18.43 -1.65
CA ARG A 12 1.59 18.28 -3.10
C ARG A 12 2.96 18.27 -3.78
N PHE A 13 3.14 17.35 -4.70
CA PHE A 13 4.37 17.22 -5.47
C PHE A 13 4.09 16.60 -6.83
N ASP A 14 4.99 16.82 -7.77
CA ASP A 14 4.98 16.13 -9.04
C ASP A 14 5.71 14.79 -8.94
N TYR A 15 5.10 13.73 -9.44
CA TYR A 15 5.60 12.38 -9.31
C TYR A 15 5.75 11.70 -10.67
N ARG A 16 6.93 11.12 -10.92
CA ARG A 16 7.23 10.33 -12.11
C ARG A 16 6.94 8.87 -11.85
N GLY A 17 6.04 8.27 -12.62
CA GLY A 17 5.74 6.84 -12.54
C GLY A 17 6.93 5.94 -12.89
N ALA A 18 6.88 4.68 -12.51
CA ALA A 18 7.88 3.70 -12.92
C ALA A 18 7.81 3.46 -14.43
N GLY A 19 8.96 3.48 -15.08
CA GLY A 19 9.02 3.22 -16.53
C GLY A 19 8.26 4.22 -17.42
N SER A 20 7.83 5.35 -16.88
CA SER A 20 7.07 6.38 -17.57
C SER A 20 7.76 7.74 -17.48
N GLU A 21 7.79 8.46 -18.58
CA GLU A 21 8.18 9.88 -18.57
C GLU A 21 7.05 10.81 -18.09
N ASN A 22 5.85 10.28 -17.93
CA ASN A 22 4.71 11.05 -17.48
C ASN A 22 4.84 11.46 -16.02
N VAL A 23 4.87 12.76 -15.81
CA VAL A 23 4.84 13.37 -14.47
C VAL A 23 3.41 13.76 -14.16
N ARG A 24 2.94 13.40 -12.96
CA ARG A 24 1.58 13.74 -12.49
C ARG A 24 1.67 14.36 -11.10
N ALA A 25 0.91 15.43 -10.90
CA ALA A 25 0.75 16.01 -9.59
C ALA A 25 0.04 15.02 -8.65
N ARG A 26 0.50 14.95 -7.39
CA ARG A 26 -0.07 14.14 -6.33
C ARG A 26 -0.31 14.99 -5.09
N THR A 27 -1.46 14.80 -4.49
CA THR A 27 -1.85 15.43 -3.23
C THR A 27 -1.94 14.32 -2.18
N VAL A 28 -1.04 14.34 -1.20
CA VAL A 28 -0.82 13.22 -0.29
C VAL A 28 -0.90 13.67 1.16
N GLU A 29 -1.55 12.88 1.99
CA GLU A 29 -1.49 12.93 3.44
C GLU A 29 -0.33 12.06 3.91
N PRO A 30 0.85 12.61 4.22
CA PRO A 30 2.02 11.79 4.51
C PRO A 30 1.93 11.22 5.93
N TRP A 31 1.74 9.92 6.03
CA TRP A 31 1.70 9.21 7.31
C TRP A 31 3.08 8.98 7.89
N GLY A 32 4.09 8.81 7.03
CA GLY A 32 5.47 8.70 7.44
C GLY A 32 6.45 8.52 6.29
N VAL A 33 7.73 8.57 6.66
CA VAL A 33 8.85 8.34 5.74
C VAL A 33 9.61 7.10 6.20
N VAL A 34 9.86 6.18 5.29
CA VAL A 34 10.51 4.89 5.57
C VAL A 34 11.68 4.69 4.63
N SER A 35 12.79 4.19 5.16
CA SER A 35 13.93 3.73 4.37
C SER A 35 13.89 2.21 4.23
N ARG A 36 14.05 1.72 2.99
CA ARG A 36 14.17 0.29 2.69
C ARG A 36 15.13 0.05 1.52
N ASN A 37 16.07 -0.87 1.71
CA ASN A 37 17.08 -1.22 0.71
C ASN A 37 17.82 0.02 0.15
N GLY A 38 18.21 0.95 1.02
CA GLY A 38 18.90 2.18 0.63
C GLY A 38 18.04 3.21 -0.12
N ARG A 39 16.73 3.03 -0.16
CA ARG A 39 15.78 3.92 -0.83
C ARG A 39 14.79 4.49 0.17
N TRP A 40 14.40 5.73 -0.03
CA TRP A 40 13.47 6.44 0.82
C TRP A 40 12.09 6.54 0.18
N TYR A 41 11.07 6.35 0.99
CA TYR A 41 9.67 6.33 0.57
C TYR A 41 8.80 7.17 1.50
N ILE A 42 7.77 7.81 0.94
CA ILE A 42 6.65 8.37 1.70
C ILE A 42 5.52 7.35 1.63
N ALA A 43 5.01 6.94 2.77
CA ALA A 43 3.76 6.21 2.88
C ALA A 43 2.66 7.17 3.34
N GLY A 44 1.49 7.08 2.75
CA GLY A 44 0.39 7.98 3.06
C GLY A 44 -0.86 7.73 2.23
N PHE A 45 -1.84 8.62 2.36
CA PHE A 45 -3.08 8.57 1.59
C PHE A 45 -3.00 9.50 0.38
N ASP A 46 -3.13 8.95 -0.81
CA ASP A 46 -3.19 9.70 -2.07
C ASP A 46 -4.62 10.16 -2.33
N ARG A 47 -4.87 11.47 -2.16
CA ARG A 47 -6.20 12.08 -2.36
C ARG A 47 -6.66 12.03 -3.82
N ASP A 48 -5.73 12.03 -4.77
CA ASP A 48 -6.06 11.98 -6.20
C ASP A 48 -6.48 10.58 -6.65
N ARG A 49 -6.14 9.55 -5.84
CA ARG A 49 -6.48 8.15 -6.11
C ARG A 49 -7.41 7.53 -5.07
N ASP A 50 -7.73 8.28 -4.01
CA ASP A 50 -8.56 7.84 -2.91
C ASP A 50 -8.11 6.51 -2.30
N ALA A 51 -6.79 6.36 -2.09
CA ALA A 51 -6.19 5.13 -1.59
C ALA A 51 -4.85 5.36 -0.87
N PRO A 52 -4.51 4.49 0.11
CA PRO A 52 -3.17 4.43 0.66
C PRO A 52 -2.13 4.08 -0.40
N ARG A 53 -1.01 4.80 -0.42
CA ARG A 53 0.05 4.62 -1.40
C ARG A 53 1.42 4.88 -0.84
N VAL A 54 2.41 4.40 -1.58
CA VAL A 54 3.82 4.61 -1.29
C VAL A 54 4.50 5.29 -2.48
N PHE A 55 5.26 6.34 -2.19
CA PHE A 55 5.96 7.13 -3.19
C PHE A 55 7.46 7.10 -2.91
N ARG A 56 8.25 6.71 -3.89
CA ARG A 56 9.71 6.76 -3.79
C ARG A 56 10.20 8.20 -3.91
N LEU A 57 10.95 8.69 -2.92
CA LEU A 57 11.40 10.09 -2.88
C LEU A 57 12.18 10.52 -4.13
N SER A 58 13.02 9.62 -4.66
CA SER A 58 13.84 9.93 -5.85
C SER A 58 13.03 10.12 -7.15
N ARG A 59 11.71 9.87 -7.13
CA ARG A 59 10.80 10.08 -8.25
C ARG A 59 9.95 11.34 -8.12
N ILE A 60 10.04 12.01 -6.99
CA ILE A 60 9.45 13.33 -6.81
C ILE A 60 10.28 14.30 -7.63
N THR A 61 9.62 15.04 -8.50
CA THR A 61 10.24 16.06 -9.35
C THR A 61 9.80 17.45 -8.87
N GLY A 62 10.72 18.40 -8.90
CA GLY A 62 10.44 19.74 -8.43
C GLY A 62 10.36 19.87 -6.91
N GLN A 63 9.61 20.84 -6.43
CA GLN A 63 9.46 21.15 -5.02
C GLN A 63 8.23 20.47 -4.41
N VAL A 64 8.34 20.09 -3.15
CA VAL A 64 7.20 19.62 -2.35
C VAL A 64 6.52 20.84 -1.73
N ALA A 65 5.30 21.12 -2.13
CA ALA A 65 4.47 22.16 -1.53
C ALA A 65 3.74 21.60 -0.31
N VAL A 66 3.80 22.31 0.80
CA VAL A 66 3.04 21.97 2.02
C VAL A 66 1.73 22.75 2.01
N LEU A 67 0.60 22.06 2.11
CA LEU A 67 -0.73 22.61 2.00
C LEU A 67 -1.45 22.62 3.35
N GLY A 68 -2.33 23.59 3.52
CA GLY A 68 -3.24 23.63 4.64
C GLY A 68 -2.57 23.86 6.02
N ARG A 69 -3.35 23.67 7.06
CA ARG A 69 -2.94 23.83 8.47
C ARG A 69 -2.35 22.52 9.04
N ALA A 70 -1.67 22.63 10.17
CA ALA A 70 -1.27 21.47 10.95
C ALA A 70 -2.51 20.70 11.46
N GLY A 71 -2.39 19.36 11.57
CA GLY A 71 -3.50 18.50 11.98
C GLY A 71 -4.59 18.33 10.93
N ALA A 72 -4.25 18.46 9.65
CA ALA A 72 -5.22 18.38 8.55
C ALA A 72 -5.78 16.97 8.30
N PHE A 73 -5.15 15.93 8.85
CA PHE A 73 -5.57 14.52 8.73
C PHE A 73 -5.14 13.73 9.97
N GLU A 74 -5.71 12.55 10.11
CA GLU A 74 -5.31 11.56 11.11
C GLU A 74 -4.67 10.36 10.43
N VAL A 75 -3.63 9.80 11.06
CA VAL A 75 -3.03 8.55 10.60
C VAL A 75 -3.89 7.41 11.15
N PRO A 76 -4.40 6.50 10.30
CA PRO A 76 -5.21 5.38 10.76
C PRO A 76 -4.43 4.50 11.75
N GLU A 77 -5.11 4.03 12.79
CA GLU A 77 -4.51 3.10 13.75
C GLU A 77 -4.20 1.75 13.09
N GLY A 78 -3.12 1.09 13.52
CA GLY A 78 -2.74 -0.24 13.02
C GLY A 78 -2.03 -0.27 11.67
N VAL A 79 -1.76 0.88 11.04
CA VAL A 79 -0.97 0.94 9.81
C VAL A 79 0.50 0.71 10.11
N ASP A 80 1.07 -0.37 9.56
CA ASP A 80 2.51 -0.56 9.54
C ASP A 80 3.11 0.02 8.27
N LEU A 81 3.82 1.15 8.42
CA LEU A 81 4.46 1.84 7.30
C LEU A 81 5.56 1.02 6.63
N ARG A 82 6.18 0.07 7.35
CA ARG A 82 7.20 -0.81 6.79
C ARG A 82 6.59 -1.86 5.89
N ASP A 83 5.43 -2.38 6.29
CA ASP A 83 4.66 -3.31 5.46
C ASP A 83 4.17 -2.60 4.19
N MET A 84 3.68 -1.37 4.30
CA MET A 84 3.32 -0.56 3.13
C MET A 84 4.48 -0.41 2.15
N VAL A 85 5.68 -0.09 2.63
CA VAL A 85 6.88 0.07 1.79
C VAL A 85 7.37 -1.27 1.21
N GLY A 86 6.89 -2.39 1.74
CA GLY A 86 7.03 -3.70 1.09
C GLY A 86 6.35 -3.76 -0.28
N PHE A 87 5.39 -2.86 -0.53
CA PHE A 87 4.58 -2.75 -1.76
C PHE A 87 4.68 -1.34 -2.36
N PRO A 88 5.89 -0.84 -2.73
CA PRO A 88 5.97 0.43 -3.43
C PRO A 88 5.24 0.28 -4.76
N ASP A 89 4.23 1.10 -4.94
CA ASP A 89 3.52 1.20 -6.21
C ASP A 89 4.41 1.90 -7.23
N ASP A 90 5.22 1.10 -7.88
CA ASP A 90 6.16 1.55 -8.91
C ASP A 90 5.63 1.35 -10.33
N SER A 91 4.45 0.74 -10.49
CA SER A 91 3.91 0.44 -11.81
C SER A 91 2.69 1.28 -12.16
N THR A 92 2.55 1.55 -13.44
CA THR A 92 1.36 2.14 -14.05
C THR A 92 0.20 1.16 -14.17
N ASP A 93 0.44 -0.14 -13.95
CA ASP A 93 -0.53 -1.23 -14.02
C ASP A 93 -1.08 -1.57 -12.63
N GLU A 94 -1.92 -0.69 -12.12
CA GLU A 94 -2.67 -0.97 -10.90
C GLU A 94 -3.76 -1.99 -11.16
N ARG A 95 -3.73 -3.03 -10.36
CA ARG A 95 -4.73 -4.10 -10.37
C ARG A 95 -5.34 -4.24 -8.98
N VAL A 96 -6.54 -4.76 -8.92
CA VAL A 96 -7.23 -5.02 -7.66
C VAL A 96 -7.20 -6.52 -7.38
N ALA A 97 -6.80 -6.88 -6.17
CA ALA A 97 -6.96 -8.23 -5.63
C ALA A 97 -8.13 -8.26 -4.66
N VAL A 98 -8.93 -9.31 -4.76
CA VAL A 98 -9.93 -9.65 -3.75
C VAL A 98 -9.33 -10.71 -2.85
N VAL A 99 -9.26 -10.42 -1.57
CA VAL A 99 -8.73 -11.33 -0.56
C VAL A 99 -9.78 -11.58 0.51
N ARG A 100 -9.86 -12.81 1.01
CA ARG A 100 -10.65 -13.15 2.20
C ARG A 100 -9.76 -13.04 3.42
N VAL A 101 -10.25 -12.38 4.43
CA VAL A 101 -9.52 -12.13 5.69
C VAL A 101 -10.37 -12.64 6.84
N ARG A 102 -9.79 -13.41 7.74
CA ARG A 102 -10.49 -13.89 8.94
C ARG A 102 -10.96 -12.71 9.77
N ARG A 103 -12.21 -12.74 10.19
CA ARG A 103 -12.81 -11.64 10.95
C ARG A 103 -12.04 -11.41 12.26
N GLY A 104 -11.73 -10.14 12.54
CA GLY A 104 -10.98 -9.74 13.73
C GLY A 104 -9.46 -9.95 13.65
N THR A 105 -8.93 -10.31 12.48
CA THR A 105 -7.48 -10.44 12.25
C THR A 105 -6.98 -9.48 11.18
N CYS A 106 -5.66 -9.37 11.03
CA CYS A 106 -4.99 -8.62 9.95
C CYS A 106 -5.44 -7.15 9.85
N GLU A 107 -5.48 -6.44 10.99
CA GLU A 107 -5.94 -5.05 11.03
C GLU A 107 -5.16 -4.15 10.07
N GLY A 108 -3.84 -4.32 9.95
CA GLY A 108 -3.02 -3.57 9.00
C GLY A 108 -3.44 -3.76 7.54
N LEU A 109 -3.86 -4.99 7.15
CA LEU A 109 -4.40 -5.26 5.82
C LEU A 109 -5.73 -4.53 5.62
N ARG A 110 -6.61 -4.54 6.61
CA ARG A 110 -7.92 -3.89 6.55
C ARG A 110 -7.79 -2.38 6.35
N GLN A 111 -6.82 -1.76 7.01
CA GLN A 111 -6.54 -0.33 6.87
C GLN A 111 -5.99 0.05 5.49
N LEU A 112 -5.34 -0.89 4.80
CA LEU A 112 -4.80 -0.69 3.44
C LEU A 112 -5.81 -1.05 2.35
N ALA A 113 -6.90 -1.72 2.70
CA ALA A 113 -7.93 -2.13 1.76
C ALA A 113 -8.75 -0.92 1.27
N ARG A 114 -9.09 -0.93 -0.02
CA ARG A 114 -10.00 0.06 -0.64
C ARG A 114 -11.43 -0.11 -0.17
N ALA A 115 -11.80 -1.36 0.09
CA ALA A 115 -13.12 -1.73 0.58
C ALA A 115 -13.00 -3.01 1.41
N VAL A 116 -13.80 -3.12 2.46
CA VAL A 116 -13.97 -4.35 3.24
C VAL A 116 -15.45 -4.63 3.36
N ARG A 117 -15.86 -5.86 3.05
CA ARG A 117 -17.25 -6.33 3.11
C ARG A 117 -17.34 -7.59 3.95
N GLU A 118 -18.40 -7.73 4.70
CA GLU A 118 -18.65 -9.00 5.41
C GLU A 118 -18.92 -10.13 4.40
N ALA A 119 -18.33 -11.29 4.67
CA ALA A 119 -18.55 -12.53 3.94
C ALA A 119 -18.97 -13.65 4.92
N ASP A 120 -19.33 -14.79 4.37
CA ASP A 120 -19.82 -15.92 5.14
C ASP A 120 -18.71 -16.65 5.91
N GLY A 121 -19.09 -17.39 6.96
CA GLY A 121 -18.20 -18.32 7.64
C GLY A 121 -17.12 -17.66 8.50
N GLY A 122 -17.33 -16.43 8.99
CA GLY A 122 -16.36 -15.73 9.84
C GLY A 122 -15.21 -15.09 9.06
N TRP A 123 -15.41 -14.87 7.78
CA TRP A 123 -14.51 -14.16 6.89
C TRP A 123 -15.09 -12.83 6.46
N ASP A 124 -14.22 -11.92 6.04
CA ASP A 124 -14.54 -10.70 5.33
C ASP A 124 -13.79 -10.70 3.99
N GLU A 125 -14.34 -10.03 2.99
CA GLU A 125 -13.65 -9.77 1.72
C GLU A 125 -13.08 -8.36 1.72
N ALA A 126 -11.81 -8.23 1.35
CA ALA A 126 -11.11 -6.97 1.23
C ALA A 126 -10.54 -6.77 -0.17
N GLU A 127 -10.67 -5.57 -0.70
CA GLU A 127 -10.10 -5.18 -2.00
C GLU A 127 -8.77 -4.47 -1.78
N LEU A 128 -7.69 -5.04 -2.30
CA LEU A 128 -6.34 -4.51 -2.20
C LEU A 128 -5.83 -4.10 -3.58
N THR A 129 -5.21 -2.93 -3.65
CA THR A 129 -4.50 -2.52 -4.86
C THR A 129 -3.10 -3.13 -4.87
N PHE A 130 -2.70 -3.70 -6.00
CA PHE A 130 -1.37 -4.26 -6.20
C PHE A 130 -0.90 -4.05 -7.64
N SER A 131 0.40 -4.15 -7.85
CA SER A 131 1.03 -4.03 -9.17
C SER A 131 1.89 -5.23 -9.52
N ASP A 132 2.36 -5.97 -8.51
CA ASP A 132 3.26 -7.11 -8.66
C ASP A 132 2.70 -8.32 -7.89
N PRO A 133 2.26 -9.39 -8.59
CA PRO A 133 1.71 -10.60 -7.98
C PRO A 133 2.67 -11.30 -7.02
N GLU A 134 3.98 -11.29 -7.29
CA GLU A 134 4.97 -11.96 -6.43
C GLU A 134 5.16 -11.21 -5.10
N ARG A 135 5.09 -9.89 -5.13
CA ARG A 135 5.11 -9.07 -3.91
C ARG A 135 3.86 -9.27 -3.09
N LEU A 136 2.69 -9.22 -3.73
CA LEU A 136 1.43 -9.52 -3.05
C LEU A 136 1.48 -10.91 -2.41
N ALA A 137 1.98 -11.90 -3.14
CA ALA A 137 2.14 -13.27 -2.64
C ALA A 137 3.06 -13.35 -1.41
N GLY A 138 4.16 -12.60 -1.42
CA GLY A 138 5.05 -12.50 -0.27
C GLY A 138 4.37 -11.98 0.98
N TRP A 139 3.57 -10.93 0.82
CA TRP A 139 2.81 -10.34 1.93
C TRP A 139 1.73 -11.30 2.43
N MET A 140 0.90 -11.81 1.54
CA MET A 140 -0.17 -12.75 1.90
C MET A 140 0.38 -13.98 2.63
N ALA A 141 1.49 -14.55 2.15
CA ALA A 141 2.14 -15.67 2.80
C ALA A 141 2.63 -15.34 4.23
N SER A 142 3.05 -14.10 4.49
CA SER A 142 3.48 -13.67 5.82
C SER A 142 2.33 -13.55 6.83
N LEU A 143 1.10 -13.40 6.37
CA LEU A 143 -0.11 -13.33 7.20
C LEU A 143 -0.68 -14.72 7.55
N GLY A 144 -0.12 -15.78 6.96
CA GLY A 144 -0.48 -17.15 7.28
C GLY A 144 -1.88 -17.55 6.82
N SER A 145 -2.54 -18.40 7.62
CA SER A 145 -3.86 -18.97 7.30
C SER A 145 -5.05 -18.03 7.48
N ASP A 146 -4.81 -16.81 7.94
CA ASP A 146 -5.86 -15.81 8.18
C ASP A 146 -6.21 -15.00 6.93
N VAL A 147 -5.53 -15.26 5.80
CA VAL A 147 -5.76 -14.59 4.53
C VAL A 147 -5.77 -15.58 3.38
N GLU A 148 -6.70 -15.40 2.45
CA GLU A 148 -6.79 -16.17 1.20
C GLU A 148 -6.98 -15.21 0.02
N VAL A 149 -6.16 -15.33 -1.03
CA VAL A 149 -6.35 -14.58 -2.27
C VAL A 149 -7.40 -15.28 -3.13
N VAL A 150 -8.47 -14.56 -3.45
CA VAL A 150 -9.58 -15.05 -4.30
C VAL A 150 -9.32 -14.70 -5.76
N GLU A 151 -9.03 -13.44 -6.01
CA GLU A 151 -8.80 -12.89 -7.35
C GLU A 151 -7.63 -11.90 -7.34
N PRO A 152 -6.95 -11.71 -8.46
CA PRO A 152 -7.03 -12.46 -9.72
C PRO A 152 -6.28 -13.80 -9.64
N PRO A 153 -6.51 -14.71 -10.61
CA PRO A 153 -5.93 -16.06 -10.61
C PRO A 153 -4.41 -16.07 -10.53
N ASP A 154 -3.71 -15.21 -11.25
CA ASP A 154 -2.25 -15.13 -11.26
C ASP A 154 -1.66 -14.72 -9.90
N ALA A 155 -2.32 -13.82 -9.16
CA ALA A 155 -1.95 -13.45 -7.80
C ALA A 155 -2.17 -14.63 -6.83
N ARG A 156 -3.28 -15.33 -6.97
CA ARG A 156 -3.57 -16.54 -6.19
C ARG A 156 -2.53 -17.66 -6.46
N GLU A 157 -2.20 -17.89 -7.71
CA GLU A 157 -1.18 -18.89 -8.09
C GLU A 157 0.20 -18.52 -7.54
N ALA A 158 0.57 -17.24 -7.51
CA ALA A 158 1.81 -16.76 -6.93
C ALA A 158 1.89 -17.07 -5.43
N VAL A 159 0.80 -16.88 -4.68
CA VAL A 159 0.71 -17.26 -3.26
C VAL A 159 0.89 -18.76 -3.07
N ILE A 160 0.15 -19.58 -3.86
CA ILE A 160 0.23 -21.05 -3.77
C ILE A 160 1.66 -21.54 -4.06
N ARG A 161 2.28 -21.01 -5.10
CA ARG A 161 3.66 -21.34 -5.48
C ARG A 161 4.63 -21.01 -4.35
N ARG A 162 4.50 -19.85 -3.74
CA ARG A 162 5.35 -19.40 -2.63
C ARG A 162 5.19 -20.27 -1.38
N LEU A 163 3.96 -20.61 -1.02
CA LEU A 163 3.69 -21.49 0.13
C LEU A 163 4.25 -22.90 -0.09
N LYS A 164 4.08 -23.47 -1.30
CA LYS A 164 4.67 -24.77 -1.65
C LYS A 164 6.19 -24.74 -1.59
N GLY A 165 6.83 -23.67 -2.04
CA GLY A 165 8.28 -23.51 -1.95
C GLY A 165 8.78 -23.47 -0.49
N ALA A 166 8.04 -22.82 0.41
CA ALA A 166 8.37 -22.77 1.82
C ALA A 166 8.21 -24.11 2.55
N MET A 167 7.31 -24.98 2.08
CA MET A 167 7.12 -26.34 2.64
C MET A 167 8.15 -27.35 2.15
N ALA A 168 8.84 -27.05 1.04
CA ALA A 168 9.84 -27.93 0.43
C ALA A 168 11.29 -27.65 0.90
N SER A 169 11.48 -26.63 1.75
CA SER A 169 12.75 -26.21 2.33
C SER A 169 12.86 -26.70 3.78
#